data_8d0d992c0b3fb5edf0976f2f0fabfbf1
#
_entry.id   8d0d992c0b3fb5edf0976f2f0fabfbf1
#
_cell.length_a   1.000
_cell.length_b   1.000
_cell.length_c   1.000
_cell.angle_alpha   90.00
_cell.angle_beta   90.00
_cell.angle_gamma   90.00
#
_symmetry.space_group_name_H-M   'P 1'
#
loop_
_entity.id
_entity.type
_entity.pdbx_description
1 polymer ?
#
loop_
_entity_poly.entity_id
_entity_poly.type
_entity_poly.pdbx_seq_one_letter_code
_entity_poly.pdbx_strand_id
1 'polypeptide(L)' 'MSESTVMIGIDVASDHVDVAALGAPLPAGLARVSNDVQGHTRLADALVELRPGLVLMEATGGYEAEL' A
#
# COMPACT_ATOMS: atom_id res chain seq x y z
N MET A 1 1.89 -24.22 -7.58
CA MET A 1 1.47 -23.56 -6.94
C MET A 1 1.58 -22.27 -7.23
N SER A 2 0.92 -21.63 -7.25
CA SER A 2 0.92 -20.33 -7.75
C SER A 2 0.55 -19.30 -6.76
N GLU A 3 0.65 -19.62 -5.52
CA GLU A 3 0.34 -18.62 -4.57
C GLU A 3 1.37 -17.57 -4.52
N SER A 4 0.95 -16.35 -4.38
CA SER A 4 1.87 -15.22 -4.26
C SER A 4 2.49 -15.21 -2.88
N THR A 5 3.80 -14.96 -2.82
CA THR A 5 4.46 -14.79 -1.55
C THR A 5 4.69 -13.30 -1.26
N VAL A 6 4.14 -12.42 -2.06
CA VAL A 6 4.31 -10.97 -1.86
C VAL A 6 3.30 -10.51 -0.84
N MET A 7 3.78 -9.74 0.14
CA MET A 7 2.92 -9.14 1.15
C MET A 7 3.12 -7.63 1.10
N ILE A 8 2.04 -6.89 1.20
CA ILE A 8 2.07 -5.44 1.15
C ILE A 8 1.52 -4.90 2.46
N GLY A 9 2.28 -3.99 3.07
CA GLY A 9 1.81 -3.26 4.25
C GLY A 9 1.58 -1.82 3.89
N ILE A 10 0.45 -1.28 4.29
CA ILE A 10 0.06 0.09 3.98
C ILE A 10 -0.27 0.80 5.28
N ASP A 11 0.37 1.96 5.48
CA ASP A 11 0.15 2.77 6.67
C ASP A 11 -0.40 4.11 6.19
N VAL A 12 -1.63 4.43 6.55
CA VAL A 12 -2.33 5.60 6.03
C VAL A 12 -2.22 6.74 7.03
N ALA A 13 -1.73 7.87 6.58
CA ALA A 13 -1.71 9.10 7.35
C ALA A 13 -2.57 10.15 6.64
N SER A 14 -2.69 11.33 7.24
CA SER A 14 -3.63 12.32 6.70
C SER A 14 -3.23 12.81 5.32
N ASP A 15 -1.94 12.96 5.07
CA ASP A 15 -1.48 13.56 3.81
C ASP A 15 -0.66 12.61 2.98
N HIS A 16 -0.37 11.42 3.46
CA HIS A 16 0.43 10.47 2.68
C HIS A 16 0.11 9.05 3.10
N VAL A 17 0.56 8.12 2.29
CA VAL A 17 0.41 6.70 2.54
C VAL A 17 1.78 6.07 2.37
N ASP A 18 2.24 5.34 3.39
CA ASP A 18 3.50 4.64 3.33
C ASP A 18 3.24 3.19 2.94
N VAL A 19 4.06 2.66 2.05
CA VAL A 19 3.87 1.34 1.51
C VAL A 19 5.15 0.54 1.69
N ALA A 20 5.03 -0.68 2.15
CA ALA A 20 6.16 -1.58 2.28
C ALA A 20 5.80 -2.90 1.61
N ALA A 21 6.78 -3.55 1.01
CA ALA A 21 6.56 -4.81 0.34
C ALA A 21 7.57 -5.83 0.83
N LEU A 22 7.11 -7.05 1.04
CA LEU A 22 7.95 -8.18 1.34
C LEU A 22 7.76 -9.20 0.24
N GLY A 23 8.84 -9.77 -0.23
CA GLY A 23 8.78 -10.79 -1.28
C GLY A 23 8.95 -10.26 -2.68
N ALA A 24 8.93 -8.93 -2.85
CA ALA A 24 9.15 -8.32 -4.15
C ALA A 24 9.55 -6.87 -3.91
N PRO A 25 10.33 -6.27 -4.81
CA PRO A 25 10.68 -4.86 -4.67
C PRO A 25 9.49 -3.98 -5.05
N LEU A 26 9.39 -2.83 -4.39
CA LEU A 26 8.40 -1.85 -4.77
C LEU A 26 8.85 -1.10 -6.00
N PRO A 27 7.95 -0.73 -6.89
CA PRO A 27 8.29 0.18 -7.97
C PRO A 27 8.82 1.50 -7.43
N ALA A 28 9.63 2.18 -8.22
CA ALA A 28 10.23 3.43 -7.80
C ALA A 28 9.14 4.44 -7.46
N GLY A 29 9.33 5.14 -6.37
CA GLY A 29 8.40 6.18 -5.98
C GLY A 29 7.15 5.71 -5.27
N LEU A 30 7.06 4.41 -4.96
CA LEU A 30 5.85 3.92 -4.30
C LEU A 30 6.02 3.64 -2.82
N ALA A 31 7.18 3.89 -2.24
CA ALA A 31 7.32 3.73 -0.79
C ALA A 31 6.46 4.74 -0.04
N ARG A 32 6.19 5.88 -0.64
CA ARG A 32 5.29 6.86 -0.06
C ARG A 32 4.56 7.57 -1.18
N VAL A 33 3.24 7.59 -1.11
CA VAL A 33 2.43 8.28 -2.11
C VAL A 33 1.54 9.28 -1.38
N SER A 34 1.04 10.27 -2.11
CA SER A 34 0.13 11.23 -1.51
C SER A 34 -1.20 10.56 -1.20
N ASN A 35 -1.86 11.03 -0.14
CA ASN A 35 -3.14 10.47 0.22
C ASN A 35 -4.23 11.25 -0.50
N ASP A 36 -4.32 11.04 -1.81
CA ASP A 36 -5.30 11.70 -2.68
C ASP A 36 -5.54 10.79 -3.87
N VAL A 37 -6.31 11.26 -4.81
CA VAL A 37 -6.70 10.45 -5.96
C VAL A 37 -5.48 9.98 -6.75
N GLN A 38 -4.51 10.87 -6.95
CA GLN A 38 -3.34 10.48 -7.72
C GLN A 38 -2.52 9.43 -7.00
N GLY A 39 -2.31 9.60 -5.71
CA GLY A 39 -1.57 8.62 -4.93
C GLY A 39 -2.29 7.29 -4.89
N HIS A 40 -3.60 7.32 -4.72
CA HIS A 40 -4.39 6.09 -4.69
C HIS A 40 -4.33 5.36 -6.02
N THR A 41 -4.35 6.09 -7.12
CA THR A 41 -4.28 5.48 -8.45
C THR A 41 -2.92 4.80 -8.64
N ARG A 42 -1.84 5.48 -8.25
CA ARG A 42 -0.51 4.88 -8.38
C ARG A 42 -0.39 3.62 -7.53
N LEU A 43 -0.94 3.66 -6.33
CA LEU A 43 -0.89 2.51 -5.45
C LEU A 43 -1.72 1.35 -6.02
N ALA A 44 -2.90 1.64 -6.52
CA ALA A 44 -3.75 0.60 -7.08
C ALA A 44 -3.08 -0.06 -8.28
N ASP A 45 -2.45 0.74 -9.15
CA ASP A 45 -1.76 0.18 -10.31
C ASP A 45 -0.63 -0.74 -9.86
N ALA A 46 0.10 -0.35 -8.83
CA ALA A 46 1.19 -1.17 -8.33
C ALA A 46 0.66 -2.48 -7.74
N LEU A 47 -0.45 -2.42 -7.02
CA LEU A 47 -1.01 -3.62 -6.44
C LEU A 47 -1.46 -4.59 -7.52
N VAL A 48 -2.02 -4.07 -8.60
CA VAL A 48 -2.42 -4.92 -9.71
C VAL A 48 -1.20 -5.62 -10.30
N GLU A 49 -0.09 -4.89 -10.44
CA GLU A 49 1.10 -5.49 -11.00
C GLU A 49 1.78 -6.47 -10.06
N LEU A 50 1.85 -6.16 -8.80
CA LEU A 50 2.55 -7.01 -7.85
C LEU A 50 1.77 -8.25 -7.48
N ARG A 51 0.46 -8.20 -7.59
CA ARG A 51 -0.42 -9.33 -7.28
C ARG A 51 -0.09 -9.92 -5.92
N PRO A 52 -0.17 -9.11 -4.85
CA PRO A 52 0.22 -9.62 -3.54
C PRO A 52 -0.75 -10.68 -3.03
N GLY A 53 -0.21 -11.62 -2.26
CA GLY A 53 -1.06 -12.60 -1.62
C GLY A 53 -1.76 -12.04 -0.39
N LEU A 54 -1.22 -10.97 0.20
CA LEU A 54 -1.80 -10.38 1.38
C LEU A 54 -1.52 -8.88 1.39
N VAL A 55 -2.53 -8.10 1.69
CA VAL A 55 -2.39 -6.66 1.86
C VAL A 55 -2.91 -6.32 3.24
N LEU A 56 -2.04 -5.72 4.06
CA LEU A 56 -2.44 -5.24 5.37
C LEU A 56 -2.47 -3.74 5.34
N MET A 57 -3.51 -3.15 5.91
CA MET A 57 -3.67 -1.72 5.90
C MET A 57 -3.97 -1.25 7.31
N GLU A 58 -3.24 -0.24 7.76
CA GLU A 58 -3.47 0.37 9.06
C GLU A 58 -3.56 1.86 8.90
N ALA A 59 -4.32 2.49 9.75
CA ALA A 59 -4.44 3.93 9.74
C ALA A 59 -3.87 4.48 11.02
N THR A 60 -3.15 5.60 10.92
CA THR A 60 -2.58 6.25 12.07
C THR A 60 -3.30 7.57 12.28
N GLY A 61 -2.98 8.25 13.36
CA GLY A 61 -3.53 9.55 13.59
C GLY A 61 -5.00 9.54 13.96
N GLY A 62 -5.50 8.42 14.43
CA GLY A 62 -6.86 8.39 14.90
C GLY A 62 -7.89 8.10 13.84
N TYR A 63 -7.46 7.77 12.64
CA TYR A 63 -8.44 7.50 11.60
C TYR A 63 -9.33 6.33 11.93
N GLU A 64 -8.78 5.34 12.57
CA GLU A 64 -9.60 4.18 12.91
C GLU A 64 -10.72 4.54 13.87
N ALA A 65 -10.58 5.60 14.60
CA ALA A 65 -11.62 6.01 15.52
C ALA A 65 -12.85 6.56 14.80
N GLU A 66 -12.71 6.91 13.55
CA GLU A 66 -13.82 7.43 12.80
C GLU A 66 -14.66 6.32 12.21
N LEU A 67 -14.17 5.14 12.25
CA LEU A 67 -14.91 4.03 11.66
C LEU A 67 -15.87 3.46 12.66
#